data_ff2117d504bb4f3c88c504c86cd31ffc
#
_entry.id   ff2117d504bb4f3c88c504c86cd31ffc
#
_cell.length_a   1.000
_cell.length_b   1.000
_cell.length_c   1.000
_cell.angle_alpha   90.00
_cell.angle_beta   90.00
_cell.angle_gamma   90.00
#
_symmetry.space_group_name_H-M   'P 1'
#
loop_
_entity.id
_entity.type
_entity.pdbx_description
1 polymer ?
#
loop_
_entity_poly.entity_id
_entity_poly.type
_entity_poly.pdbx_seq_one_letter_code
_entity_poly.pdbx_strand_id
1 'polypeptide(L)'
;MDARTFGNYLSRMRKAQGLTQAELAEQLHVTDKAVSRWERGIGLPDINTLEPLADALGLTLADLMHCRAPEEADAAPTIPLEDFFTMLRRQHTVDWHSVRTALLGLSIALALWGVLACPGTIAVHWYGLGD
;
A
#
# COMPACT_ATOMS: atom_id res chain seq x y z
N MET A 1 -10.89 13.96 -13.73
CA MET A 1 -12.18 14.08 -13.00
C MET A 1 -13.24 14.52 -14.00
N ASP A 2 -14.35 13.79 -14.10
CA ASP A 2 -15.46 14.14 -14.97
C ASP A 2 -16.44 15.06 -14.22
N ALA A 3 -16.86 16.18 -14.85
CA ALA A 3 -17.70 17.19 -14.22
C ALA A 3 -19.08 16.65 -13.76
N ARG A 4 -19.61 15.67 -14.49
CA ARG A 4 -20.90 15.06 -14.14
C ARG A 4 -20.78 14.15 -12.92
N THR A 5 -19.75 13.34 -12.83
CA THR A 5 -19.44 12.48 -11.67
C THR A 5 -19.19 13.32 -10.43
N PHE A 6 -18.40 14.38 -10.59
CA PHE A 6 -18.13 15.35 -9.52
C PHE A 6 -19.42 16.02 -9.03
N GLY A 7 -20.27 16.51 -9.96
CA GLY A 7 -21.51 17.19 -9.61
C GLY A 7 -22.49 16.29 -8.82
N ASN A 8 -22.63 15.05 -9.24
CA ASN A 8 -23.45 14.06 -8.54
C ASN A 8 -22.90 13.78 -7.13
N TYR A 9 -21.59 13.65 -7.03
CA TYR A 9 -20.92 13.43 -5.75
C TYR A 9 -21.11 14.64 -4.81
N LEU A 10 -20.87 15.86 -5.32
CA LEU A 10 -21.08 17.10 -4.59
C LEU A 10 -22.49 17.23 -4.04
N SER A 11 -23.50 16.98 -4.88
CA SER A 11 -24.91 17.03 -4.48
C SER A 11 -25.24 16.02 -3.37
N ARG A 12 -24.67 14.82 -3.45
CA ARG A 12 -24.82 13.78 -2.43
C ARG A 12 -24.21 14.18 -1.10
N MET A 13 -22.97 14.69 -1.11
CA MET A 13 -22.25 15.09 0.11
C MET A 13 -22.91 16.29 0.78
N ARG A 14 -23.30 17.31 -0.01
CA ARG A 14 -24.05 18.46 0.54
C ARG A 14 -25.36 18.02 1.22
N LYS A 15 -26.13 17.15 0.58
CA LYS A 15 -27.38 16.64 1.16
C LYS A 15 -27.15 15.80 2.40
N ALA A 16 -26.07 15.03 2.47
CA ALA A 16 -25.68 14.27 3.65
C ALA A 16 -25.37 15.19 4.85
N GLN A 17 -24.83 16.37 4.58
CA GLN A 17 -24.62 17.42 5.60
C GLN A 17 -25.89 18.23 5.92
N GLY A 18 -27.01 17.95 5.25
CA GLY A 18 -28.27 18.68 5.42
C GLY A 18 -28.27 20.10 4.85
N LEU A 19 -27.27 20.47 4.05
CA LEU A 19 -27.12 21.83 3.50
C LEU A 19 -27.96 22.02 2.23
N THR A 20 -28.54 23.22 2.07
CA THR A 20 -29.09 23.69 0.81
C THR A 20 -27.99 24.20 -0.13
N GLN A 21 -28.30 24.37 -1.42
CA GLN A 21 -27.34 24.97 -2.38
C GLN A 21 -26.98 26.41 -1.97
N ALA A 22 -27.92 27.17 -1.41
CA ALA A 22 -27.71 28.52 -0.98
C ALA A 22 -26.79 28.60 0.25
N GLU A 23 -26.99 27.74 1.25
CA GLU A 23 -26.14 27.67 2.45
C GLU A 23 -24.73 27.25 2.11
N LEU A 24 -24.53 26.29 1.22
CA LEU A 24 -23.20 25.93 0.75
C LEU A 24 -22.55 27.08 -0.02
N ALA A 25 -23.30 27.78 -0.86
CA ALA A 25 -22.82 28.93 -1.60
C ALA A 25 -22.37 30.08 -0.70
N GLU A 26 -23.13 30.34 0.38
CA GLU A 26 -22.82 31.34 1.39
C GLU A 26 -21.49 31.03 2.10
N GLN A 27 -21.29 29.78 2.53
CA GLN A 27 -20.04 29.32 3.17
C GLN A 27 -18.82 29.48 2.25
N LEU A 28 -19.02 29.29 0.95
CA LEU A 28 -17.96 29.39 -0.05
C LEU A 28 -17.78 30.80 -0.64
N HIS A 29 -18.62 31.77 -0.22
CA HIS A 29 -18.66 33.13 -0.79
C HIS A 29 -18.87 33.12 -2.31
N VAL A 30 -19.69 32.20 -2.81
CA VAL A 30 -20.06 32.10 -4.24
C VAL A 30 -21.56 32.26 -4.40
N THR A 31 -22.04 32.24 -5.64
CA THR A 31 -23.49 32.30 -5.90
C THR A 31 -24.11 30.90 -5.84
N ASP A 32 -25.36 30.80 -5.44
CA ASP A 32 -26.18 29.59 -5.50
C ASP A 32 -26.20 28.97 -6.92
N LYS A 33 -26.22 29.83 -7.94
CA LYS A 33 -26.12 29.44 -9.34
C LYS A 33 -24.81 28.74 -9.68
N ALA A 34 -23.69 29.12 -9.04
CA ALA A 34 -22.43 28.45 -9.22
C ALA A 34 -22.48 27.02 -8.70
N VAL A 35 -22.95 26.82 -7.46
CA VAL A 35 -23.15 25.50 -6.84
C VAL A 35 -24.10 24.66 -7.69
N SER A 36 -25.24 25.22 -8.12
CA SER A 36 -26.18 24.54 -9.00
C SER A 36 -25.57 24.11 -10.34
N ARG A 37 -24.69 24.91 -10.95
CA ARG A 37 -23.98 24.54 -12.18
C ARG A 37 -23.01 23.39 -11.95
N TRP A 38 -22.26 23.41 -10.85
CA TRP A 38 -21.34 22.31 -10.49
C TRP A 38 -22.09 21.00 -10.27
N GLU A 39 -23.20 21.02 -9.49
CA GLU A 39 -24.02 19.82 -9.25
C GLU A 39 -24.65 19.25 -10.51
N ARG A 40 -24.95 20.06 -11.51
CA ARG A 40 -25.45 19.61 -12.82
C ARG A 40 -24.35 19.16 -13.79
N GLY A 41 -23.09 19.26 -13.38
CA GLY A 41 -21.95 18.90 -14.23
C GLY A 41 -21.71 19.85 -15.40
N ILE A 42 -22.17 21.11 -15.31
CA ILE A 42 -22.00 22.14 -16.35
C ILE A 42 -20.66 22.88 -16.17
N GLY A 43 -19.88 22.54 -15.17
CA GLY A 43 -18.57 23.10 -14.90
C GLY A 43 -18.04 22.56 -13.59
N LEU A 44 -16.80 22.86 -13.31
CA LEU A 44 -16.12 22.53 -12.05
C LEU A 44 -15.86 23.80 -11.26
N PRO A 45 -15.71 23.72 -9.91
CA PRO A 45 -15.21 24.81 -9.11
C PRO A 45 -13.80 25.22 -9.55
N ASP A 46 -13.45 26.48 -9.29
CA ASP A 46 -12.09 26.96 -9.40
C ASP A 46 -11.19 26.25 -8.36
N ILE A 47 -9.92 26.12 -8.67
CA ILE A 47 -8.92 25.48 -7.80
C ILE A 47 -8.87 26.13 -6.40
N ASN A 48 -9.05 27.46 -6.31
CA ASN A 48 -9.09 28.18 -5.04
C ASN A 48 -10.37 27.92 -4.23
N THR A 49 -11.41 27.37 -4.86
CA THR A 49 -12.69 27.04 -4.22
C THR A 49 -12.71 25.57 -3.75
N LEU A 50 -11.82 24.72 -4.27
CA LEU A 50 -11.85 23.29 -3.96
C LEU A 50 -11.52 23.00 -2.48
N GLU A 51 -10.54 23.69 -1.91
CA GLU A 51 -10.16 23.51 -0.52
C GLU A 51 -11.27 23.98 0.45
N PRO A 52 -11.82 25.21 0.34
CA PRO A 52 -12.98 25.61 1.13
C PRO A 52 -14.19 24.70 0.94
N LEU A 53 -14.38 24.15 -0.27
CA LEU A 53 -15.47 23.23 -0.57
C LEU A 53 -15.30 21.89 0.15
N ALA A 54 -14.08 21.37 0.20
CA ALA A 54 -13.78 20.17 0.96
C ALA A 54 -14.03 20.38 2.46
N ASP A 55 -13.56 21.48 3.02
CA ASP A 55 -13.76 21.85 4.41
C ASP A 55 -15.23 22.00 4.78
N ALA A 56 -16.01 22.70 3.94
CA ALA A 56 -17.46 22.88 4.15
C ALA A 56 -18.24 21.56 4.14
N LEU A 57 -17.74 20.56 3.44
CA LEU A 57 -18.34 19.23 3.35
C LEU A 57 -17.74 18.23 4.35
N GLY A 58 -16.74 18.62 5.14
CA GLY A 58 -16.04 17.74 6.07
C GLY A 58 -15.26 16.62 5.37
N LEU A 59 -14.72 16.93 4.18
CA LEU A 59 -13.97 16.00 3.34
C LEU A 59 -12.51 16.41 3.25
N THR A 60 -11.63 15.47 2.91
CA THR A 60 -10.30 15.85 2.46
C THR A 60 -10.35 16.30 1.00
N LEU A 61 -9.41 17.15 0.60
CA LEU A 61 -9.29 17.56 -0.81
C LEU A 61 -9.09 16.35 -1.74
N ALA A 62 -8.38 15.33 -1.26
CA ALA A 62 -8.17 14.09 -1.99
C ALA A 62 -9.48 13.33 -2.22
N ASP A 63 -10.34 13.20 -1.21
CA ASP A 63 -11.64 12.52 -1.33
C ASP A 63 -12.57 13.28 -2.26
N LEU A 64 -12.58 14.60 -2.19
CA LEU A 64 -13.33 15.46 -3.09
C LEU A 64 -12.87 15.28 -4.55
N MET A 65 -11.55 15.28 -4.79
CA MET A 65 -10.96 15.10 -6.12
C MET A 65 -11.18 13.71 -6.70
N HIS A 66 -11.21 12.69 -5.87
CA HIS A 66 -11.46 11.30 -6.28
C HIS A 66 -12.94 10.92 -6.22
N CYS A 67 -13.82 11.83 -5.80
CA CYS A 67 -15.25 11.57 -5.58
C CYS A 67 -15.49 10.35 -4.68
N ARG A 68 -14.63 10.17 -3.65
CA ARG A 68 -14.68 9.05 -2.73
C ARG A 68 -15.53 9.41 -1.51
N ALA A 69 -16.48 8.53 -1.14
CA ALA A 69 -17.25 8.71 0.08
C ALA A 69 -16.34 8.53 1.33
N PRO A 70 -16.57 9.28 2.44
CA PRO A 70 -15.79 9.13 3.67
C PRO A 70 -15.79 7.70 4.21
N GLU A 71 -16.89 6.97 4.05
CA GLU A 71 -17.03 5.57 4.44
C GLU A 71 -16.12 4.62 3.65
N GLU A 72 -15.69 5.02 2.45
CA GLU A 72 -14.75 4.26 1.62
C GLU A 72 -13.28 4.63 1.93
N ALA A 73 -13.05 5.79 2.56
CA ALA A 73 -11.70 6.21 2.98
C ALA A 73 -11.24 5.46 4.24
N ASP A 74 -12.15 5.13 5.15
CA ASP A 74 -11.87 4.29 6.32
C ASP A 74 -11.82 2.79 6.00
N ALA A 75 -12.30 2.39 4.83
CA ALA A 75 -12.02 1.10 4.24
C ALA A 75 -10.61 1.12 3.58
N ALA A 76 -9.58 1.47 4.33
CA ALA A 76 -8.27 0.90 4.05
C ALA A 76 -8.50 -0.60 3.87
N PRO A 77 -7.93 -1.27 2.84
CA PRO A 77 -8.11 -2.69 2.67
C PRO A 77 -7.66 -3.35 3.98
N THR A 78 -8.62 -3.63 4.83
CA THR A 78 -8.42 -4.47 6.00
C THR A 78 -8.08 -5.82 5.40
N ILE A 79 -6.79 -6.04 5.13
CA ILE A 79 -6.31 -7.37 4.79
C ILE A 79 -6.71 -8.20 6.01
N PRO A 80 -7.61 -9.18 5.86
CA PRO A 80 -7.98 -10.03 6.97
C PRO A 80 -6.69 -10.54 7.60
N LEU A 81 -6.62 -10.55 8.93
CA LEU A 81 -5.39 -10.92 9.64
C LEU A 81 -4.84 -12.28 9.17
N GLU A 82 -5.72 -13.17 8.77
CA GLU A 82 -5.43 -14.47 8.14
C GLU A 82 -4.69 -14.33 6.81
N ASP A 83 -5.07 -13.38 5.96
CA ASP A 83 -4.41 -13.13 4.68
C ASP A 83 -3.04 -12.47 4.90
N PHE A 84 -2.91 -11.60 5.90
CA PHE A 84 -1.62 -11.05 6.31
C PHE A 84 -0.68 -12.15 6.80
N PHE A 85 -1.14 -13.06 7.66
CA PHE A 85 -0.34 -14.20 8.11
C PHE A 85 -0.04 -15.21 6.98
N THR A 86 -0.93 -15.37 6.02
CA THR A 86 -0.66 -16.23 4.86
C THR A 86 0.36 -15.60 3.92
N MET A 87 0.34 -14.28 3.73
CA MET A 87 1.38 -13.54 2.99
C MET A 87 2.74 -13.63 3.69
N LEU A 88 2.81 -13.41 5.00
CA LEU A 88 4.05 -13.58 5.78
C LEU A 88 4.57 -15.02 5.71
N ARG A 89 3.69 -16.02 5.81
CA ARG A 89 4.07 -17.43 5.68
C ARG A 89 4.58 -17.75 4.29
N ARG A 90 4.05 -17.13 3.25
CA ARG A 90 4.50 -17.33 1.86
C ARG A 90 5.89 -16.74 1.60
N GLN A 91 6.27 -15.66 2.29
CA GLN A 91 7.62 -15.09 2.19
C GLN A 91 8.68 -15.89 2.96
N HIS A 92 8.27 -16.73 3.93
CA HIS A 92 9.18 -17.53 4.75
C HIS A 92 9.21 -19.03 4.40
N THR A 93 8.78 -19.43 3.24
CA THR A 93 9.17 -20.74 2.72
C THR A 93 10.60 -20.65 2.18
N VAL A 94 11.54 -20.36 3.06
CA VAL A 94 12.92 -20.79 2.85
C VAL A 94 12.85 -22.30 2.77
N ASP A 95 13.03 -22.82 1.59
CA ASP A 95 13.08 -24.26 1.38
C ASP A 95 14.33 -24.78 2.07
N TRP A 96 14.14 -25.26 3.30
CA TRP A 96 15.22 -25.81 4.12
C TRP A 96 15.93 -26.99 3.45
N HIS A 97 15.27 -27.66 2.49
CA HIS A 97 15.90 -28.68 1.67
C HIS A 97 16.97 -28.06 0.76
N SER A 98 16.67 -26.95 0.10
CA SER A 98 17.64 -26.23 -0.75
C SER A 98 18.80 -25.67 0.05
N VAL A 99 18.54 -25.15 1.26
CA VAL A 99 19.61 -24.66 2.15
C VAL A 99 20.51 -25.80 2.62
N ARG A 100 19.93 -26.92 3.04
CA ARG A 100 20.70 -28.12 3.46
C ARG A 100 21.56 -28.69 2.31
N THR A 101 21.00 -28.80 1.11
CA THR A 101 21.74 -29.30 -0.05
C THR A 101 22.85 -28.36 -0.47
N ALA A 102 22.63 -27.04 -0.40
CA ALA A 102 23.69 -26.05 -0.68
C ALA A 102 24.83 -26.11 0.35
N LEU A 103 24.49 -26.23 1.66
CA LEU A 103 25.49 -26.36 2.72
C LEU A 103 26.31 -27.67 2.61
N LEU A 104 25.64 -28.81 2.29
CA LEU A 104 26.31 -30.07 2.06
C LEU A 104 27.22 -30.02 0.83
N GLY A 105 26.76 -29.39 -0.26
CA GLY A 105 27.59 -29.19 -1.46
C GLY A 105 28.82 -28.35 -1.18
N LEU A 106 28.69 -27.26 -0.42
CA LEU A 106 29.81 -26.40 -0.01
C LEU A 106 30.80 -27.18 0.88
N SER A 107 30.31 -27.97 1.81
CA SER A 107 31.13 -28.79 2.71
C SER A 107 31.98 -29.83 1.94
N ILE A 108 31.37 -30.49 0.97
CA ILE A 108 32.05 -31.46 0.10
C ILE A 108 33.09 -30.76 -0.79
N ALA A 109 32.73 -29.59 -1.35
CA ALA A 109 33.66 -28.81 -2.18
C ALA A 109 34.89 -28.34 -1.39
N LEU A 110 34.73 -27.90 -0.15
CA LEU A 110 35.82 -27.51 0.74
C LEU A 110 36.71 -28.71 1.14
N ALA A 111 36.10 -29.87 1.38
CA ALA A 111 36.83 -31.09 1.68
C ALA A 111 37.67 -31.54 0.49
N LEU A 112 37.11 -31.54 -0.73
CA LEU A 112 37.83 -31.84 -1.95
C LEU A 112 38.93 -30.84 -2.26
N TRP A 113 38.71 -29.55 -2.03
CA TRP A 113 39.70 -28.50 -2.16
C TRP A 113 40.89 -28.74 -1.20
N GLY A 114 40.60 -29.08 0.06
CA GLY A 114 41.65 -29.39 1.06
C GLY A 114 42.53 -30.57 0.67
N VAL A 115 41.93 -31.63 0.08
CA VAL A 115 42.70 -32.78 -0.44
C VAL A 115 43.49 -32.46 -1.67
N LEU A 116 42.97 -31.63 -2.60
CA LEU A 116 43.67 -31.26 -3.85
C LEU A 116 44.70 -30.16 -3.67
N ALA A 117 44.49 -29.23 -2.73
CA ALA A 117 45.38 -28.09 -2.49
C ALA A 117 46.57 -28.43 -1.56
N CYS A 118 46.46 -29.52 -0.78
CA CYS A 118 47.57 -29.98 0.08
C CYS A 118 47.91 -31.44 -0.18
N PRO A 119 48.52 -31.79 -1.28
CA PRO A 119 48.91 -33.18 -1.60
C PRO A 119 50.16 -33.67 -0.81
N GLY A 120 50.38 -33.24 0.41
CA GLY A 120 51.65 -33.53 1.06
C GLY A 120 51.67 -33.66 2.59
N THR A 121 50.57 -33.62 3.29
CA THR A 121 50.64 -33.63 4.76
C THR A 121 49.56 -34.55 5.40
N ILE A 122 49.49 -35.80 4.98
CA ILE A 122 48.95 -36.83 5.90
C ILE A 122 50.18 -37.66 6.29
N ALA A 123 51.02 -37.12 7.14
CA ALA A 123 51.96 -37.91 7.92
C ALA A 123 51.15 -38.55 9.05
N VAL A 124 50.69 -39.78 8.82
CA VAL A 124 50.16 -40.61 9.90
C VAL A 124 51.35 -40.95 10.79
N HIS A 125 51.51 -40.21 11.89
CA HIS A 125 52.41 -40.60 12.95
C HIS A 125 51.76 -41.78 13.69
N TRP A 126 52.16 -42.93 13.27
CA TRP A 126 51.97 -44.17 14.06
C TRP A 126 52.96 -44.08 15.24
N TYR A 127 52.46 -43.78 16.42
CA TYR A 127 53.19 -44.07 17.64
C TYR A 127 53.04 -45.56 17.90
N GLY A 128 54.06 -46.31 17.51
CA GLY A 128 54.23 -47.70 17.95
C GLY A 128 54.49 -47.68 19.47
N LEU A 129 53.61 -48.30 20.24
CA LEU A 129 53.91 -48.84 21.53
C LEU A 129 54.82 -50.04 21.29
N GLY A 130 56.05 -49.92 21.68
CA GLY A 130 57.03 -50.99 21.76
C GLY A 130 57.72 -50.88 23.08
N ASP A 131 57.52 -51.93 23.91
CA ASP A 131 58.30 -52.45 25.04
C ASP A 131 59.15 -51.48 25.87
#